data_863de8d9d114c8cace5698d071b9fcea
#
_entry.id   863de8d9d114c8cace5698d071b9fcea
#
_cell.length_a   1.000
_cell.length_b   1.000
_cell.length_c   1.000
_cell.angle_alpha   90.00
_cell.angle_beta   90.00
_cell.angle_gamma   90.00
#
_symmetry.space_group_name_H-M   'P 1'
#
loop_
_entity.id
_entity.type
_entity.pdbx_description
1 polymer ?
#
loop_
_entity_poly.entity_id
_entity_poly.type
_entity_poly.pdbx_seq_one_letter_code
_entity_poly.pdbx_strand_id
1 'polypeptide(L)'
;MKYYHRAIALCGFITVFAGISPAISIQSPPILIVQNAAEDLFNSGLAKSEAGDIPGAIADYTAAIAINPNYAKAYNKRGIIHGRYLKDYPAAKADFDRAIEINPKYADAYYNRAKVRYLLKDKPGAINDYQKAAELYQKDGKTEDYQDAMKHLQRLEQ
;
A
#
# COMPACT_ATOMS: atom_id res chain seq x y z
N MET A 1 -2.77 -10.55 -83.78
CA MET A 1 -3.97 -9.70 -83.83
C MET A 1 -3.98 -8.90 -82.53
N LYS A 2 -3.59 -7.64 -82.56
CA LYS A 2 -4.43 -6.39 -82.54
C LYS A 2 -5.43 -6.43 -81.36
N TYR A 3 -5.42 -5.57 -80.36
CA TYR A 3 -5.65 -4.10 -80.37
C TYR A 3 -5.15 -3.53 -79.04
N TYR A 4 -4.38 -2.54 -78.96
CA TYR A 4 -4.56 -1.07 -78.81
C TYR A 4 -5.83 -0.67 -78.00
N HIS A 5 -5.63 0.02 -76.92
CA HIS A 5 -6.14 1.38 -76.66
C HIS A 5 -6.04 1.62 -75.12
N ARG A 6 -5.58 2.60 -74.68
CA ARG A 6 -5.58 4.05 -74.65
C ARG A 6 -5.36 4.50 -73.18
N ALA A 7 -4.26 5.21 -73.01
CA ALA A 7 -4.05 6.02 -71.83
C ALA A 7 -5.16 7.04 -71.66
N ILE A 8 -5.70 7.17 -70.47
CA ILE A 8 -6.36 8.38 -70.01
C ILE A 8 -5.63 8.80 -68.71
N ALA A 9 -4.85 9.86 -68.86
CA ALA A 9 -4.35 10.61 -67.73
C ALA A 9 -5.51 11.37 -67.11
N LEU A 10 -5.82 11.03 -65.87
CA LEU A 10 -6.63 11.86 -64.98
C LEU A 10 -5.73 12.37 -63.86
N CYS A 11 -5.33 13.62 -64.03
CA CYS A 11 -4.84 14.43 -62.93
C CYS A 11 -5.89 14.50 -61.85
N GLY A 12 -5.74 13.69 -60.85
CA GLY A 12 -6.53 13.76 -59.63
C GLY A 12 -5.71 14.40 -58.53
N PHE A 13 -6.11 15.56 -58.12
CA PHE A 13 -5.55 16.31 -57.00
C PHE A 13 -5.33 15.40 -55.80
N ILE A 14 -4.09 15.18 -55.43
CA ILE A 14 -3.73 14.61 -54.10
C ILE A 14 -3.89 15.77 -53.13
N THR A 15 -5.09 15.90 -52.54
CA THR A 15 -5.23 16.62 -51.28
C THR A 15 -4.51 15.82 -50.19
N VAL A 16 -3.35 16.31 -49.84
CA VAL A 16 -2.66 15.87 -48.63
C VAL A 16 -3.54 16.27 -47.45
N PHE A 17 -4.44 15.40 -47.06
CA PHE A 17 -4.99 15.48 -45.70
C PHE A 17 -3.85 15.22 -44.75
N ALA A 18 -3.33 16.29 -44.18
CA ALA A 18 -2.51 16.22 -43.00
C ALA A 18 -3.31 15.50 -41.92
N GLY A 19 -3.08 14.19 -41.82
CA GLY A 19 -3.66 13.37 -40.76
C GLY A 19 -3.20 13.93 -39.44
N ILE A 20 -4.06 14.70 -38.78
CA ILE A 20 -3.97 14.94 -37.37
C ILE A 20 -4.15 13.57 -36.73
N SER A 21 -3.04 12.90 -36.42
CA SER A 21 -3.08 11.75 -35.53
C SER A 21 -3.75 12.22 -34.24
N PRO A 22 -4.88 11.62 -33.84
CA PRO A 22 -5.41 11.94 -32.53
C PRO A 22 -4.29 11.59 -31.54
N ALA A 23 -3.71 12.59 -30.91
CA ALA A 23 -2.87 12.38 -29.75
C ALA A 23 -3.73 11.58 -28.78
N ILE A 24 -3.40 10.29 -28.58
CA ILE A 24 -4.00 9.48 -27.54
C ILE A 24 -3.59 10.20 -26.26
N SER A 25 -4.47 11.05 -25.77
CA SER A 25 -4.35 11.63 -24.45
C SER A 25 -4.45 10.46 -23.47
N ILE A 26 -3.31 9.97 -23.00
CA ILE A 26 -3.24 9.04 -21.88
C ILE A 26 -3.67 9.85 -20.67
N GLN A 27 -4.99 9.98 -20.50
CA GLN A 27 -5.54 10.53 -19.26
C GLN A 27 -5.23 9.51 -18.16
N SER A 28 -4.45 9.94 -17.19
CA SER A 28 -4.31 9.18 -15.95
C SER A 28 -5.70 8.87 -15.41
N PRO A 29 -5.96 7.63 -14.97
CA PRO A 29 -7.27 7.28 -14.45
C PRO A 29 -7.67 8.25 -13.33
N PRO A 30 -8.96 8.65 -13.25
CA PRO A 30 -9.39 9.55 -12.20
C PRO A 30 -9.00 8.99 -10.82
N ILE A 31 -8.53 9.87 -9.94
CA ILE A 31 -8.00 9.54 -8.60
C ILE A 31 -8.91 8.59 -7.83
N LEU A 32 -10.23 8.73 -7.98
CA LEU A 32 -11.21 7.86 -7.33
C LEU A 32 -11.12 6.40 -7.80
N ILE A 33 -10.90 6.14 -9.09
CA ILE A 33 -10.75 4.77 -9.62
C ILE A 33 -9.47 4.13 -9.08
N VAL A 34 -8.39 4.90 -8.99
CA VAL A 34 -7.11 4.44 -8.45
C VAL A 34 -7.22 4.12 -6.96
N GLN A 35 -7.91 4.96 -6.19
CA GLN A 35 -8.14 4.74 -4.76
C GLN A 35 -8.99 3.49 -4.52
N ASN A 36 -10.06 3.29 -5.28
CA ASN A 36 -10.91 2.10 -5.16
C ASN A 36 -10.11 0.82 -5.46
N ALA A 37 -9.28 0.83 -6.51
CA ALA A 37 -8.44 -0.32 -6.84
C ALA A 37 -7.44 -0.68 -5.71
N ALA A 38 -6.84 0.31 -5.03
CA ALA A 38 -5.98 0.06 -3.89
C ALA A 38 -6.75 -0.49 -2.69
N GLU A 39 -7.97 -0.02 -2.46
CA GLU A 39 -8.84 -0.50 -1.38
C GLU A 39 -9.35 -1.93 -1.66
N ASP A 40 -9.72 -2.25 -2.89
CA ASP A 40 -10.14 -3.60 -3.30
C ASP A 40 -9.01 -4.61 -3.06
N LEU A 41 -7.78 -4.27 -3.45
CA LEU A 41 -6.60 -5.11 -3.20
C LEU A 41 -6.32 -5.24 -1.70
N PHE A 42 -6.44 -4.16 -0.93
CA PHE A 42 -6.29 -4.22 0.52
C PHE A 42 -7.32 -5.17 1.15
N ASN A 43 -8.57 -5.09 0.75
CA ASN A 43 -9.64 -5.97 1.24
C ASN A 43 -9.45 -7.43 0.80
N SER A 44 -8.98 -7.66 -0.42
CA SER A 44 -8.57 -8.99 -0.88
C SER A 44 -7.44 -9.56 -0.03
N GLY A 45 -6.42 -8.75 0.28
CA GLY A 45 -5.32 -9.13 1.17
C GLY A 45 -5.79 -9.48 2.59
N LEU A 46 -6.78 -8.76 3.13
CA LEU A 46 -7.40 -9.12 4.42
C LEU A 46 -8.04 -10.49 4.35
N ALA A 47 -8.90 -10.74 3.36
CA ALA A 47 -9.60 -12.02 3.19
C ALA A 47 -8.62 -13.19 3.02
N LYS A 48 -7.54 -13.01 2.23
CA LYS A 48 -6.49 -14.01 2.05
C LYS A 48 -5.73 -14.29 3.35
N SER A 49 -5.41 -13.24 4.12
CA SER A 49 -4.74 -13.40 5.42
C SER A 49 -5.61 -14.17 6.41
N GLU A 50 -6.91 -13.92 6.43
CA GLU A 50 -7.87 -14.64 7.27
C GLU A 50 -8.04 -16.10 6.83
N ALA A 51 -7.99 -16.36 5.53
CA ALA A 51 -8.00 -17.71 4.95
C ALA A 51 -6.67 -18.47 5.11
N GLY A 52 -5.61 -17.82 5.62
CA GLY A 52 -4.28 -18.42 5.79
C GLY A 52 -3.41 -18.38 4.52
N ASP A 53 -3.87 -17.77 3.43
CA ASP A 53 -3.04 -17.51 2.24
C ASP A 53 -2.11 -16.31 2.48
N ILE A 54 -1.05 -16.57 3.24
CA ILE A 54 -0.08 -15.54 3.63
C ILE A 54 0.68 -14.96 2.43
N PRO A 55 1.18 -15.77 1.46
CA PRO A 55 1.81 -15.22 0.26
C PRO A 55 0.87 -14.36 -0.58
N GLY A 56 -0.37 -14.78 -0.78
CA GLY A 56 -1.39 -14.02 -1.50
C GLY A 56 -1.73 -12.70 -0.82
N ALA A 57 -1.82 -12.68 0.51
CA ALA A 57 -2.06 -11.47 1.27
C ALA A 57 -0.91 -10.45 1.11
N ILE A 58 0.35 -10.90 1.17
CA ILE A 58 1.52 -10.04 0.93
C ILE A 58 1.50 -9.45 -0.48
N ALA A 59 1.19 -10.25 -1.48
CA ALA A 59 1.10 -9.80 -2.87
C ALA A 59 0.04 -8.70 -3.02
N ASP A 60 -1.14 -8.89 -2.44
CA ASP A 60 -2.24 -7.93 -2.53
C ASP A 60 -1.95 -6.62 -1.77
N TYR A 61 -1.38 -6.68 -0.56
CA TYR A 61 -0.96 -5.47 0.15
C TYR A 61 0.15 -4.73 -0.59
N THR A 62 1.08 -5.46 -1.22
CA THR A 62 2.15 -4.86 -2.02
C THR A 62 1.59 -4.18 -3.27
N ALA A 63 0.61 -4.79 -3.94
CA ALA A 63 -0.08 -4.19 -5.07
C ALA A 63 -0.90 -2.95 -4.64
N ALA A 64 -1.60 -3.01 -3.50
CA ALA A 64 -2.31 -1.86 -2.94
C ALA A 64 -1.35 -0.68 -2.66
N ILE A 65 -0.17 -0.96 -2.09
CA ILE A 65 0.88 0.03 -1.84
C ILE A 65 1.45 0.61 -3.15
N ALA A 66 1.62 -0.23 -4.17
CA ALA A 66 2.11 0.23 -5.48
C ALA A 66 1.13 1.21 -6.14
N ILE A 67 -0.17 0.97 -5.98
CA ILE A 67 -1.24 1.86 -6.47
C ILE A 67 -1.34 3.13 -5.61
N ASN A 68 -1.33 2.98 -4.28
CA ASN A 68 -1.40 4.08 -3.33
C ASN A 68 -0.22 4.02 -2.34
N PRO A 69 0.92 4.69 -2.64
CA PRO A 69 2.09 4.73 -1.76
C PRO A 69 1.85 5.40 -0.39
N ASN A 70 0.70 6.03 -0.20
CA ASN A 70 0.30 6.65 1.07
C ASN A 70 -0.76 5.84 1.82
N TYR A 71 -0.86 4.54 1.55
CA TYR A 71 -1.85 3.68 2.20
C TYR A 71 -1.30 3.09 3.52
N ALA A 72 -1.29 3.88 4.59
CA ALA A 72 -0.77 3.49 5.91
C ALA A 72 -1.29 2.14 6.43
N LYS A 73 -2.59 1.83 6.21
CA LYS A 73 -3.19 0.57 6.65
C LYS A 73 -2.58 -0.64 5.93
N ALA A 74 -2.26 -0.53 4.65
CA ALA A 74 -1.66 -1.63 3.87
C ALA A 74 -0.24 -1.93 4.36
N TYR A 75 0.57 -0.90 4.63
CA TYR A 75 1.88 -1.07 5.26
C TYR A 75 1.75 -1.76 6.63
N ASN A 76 0.86 -1.28 7.50
CA ASN A 76 0.69 -1.90 8.82
C ASN A 76 0.28 -3.38 8.72
N LYS A 77 -0.64 -3.73 7.83
CA LYS A 77 -1.06 -5.13 7.65
C LYS A 77 0.04 -6.01 7.08
N ARG A 78 0.81 -5.53 6.10
CA ARG A 78 1.96 -6.25 5.56
C ARG A 78 3.05 -6.43 6.61
N GLY A 79 3.33 -5.39 7.39
CA GLY A 79 4.26 -5.45 8.51
C GLY A 79 3.88 -6.48 9.59
N ILE A 80 2.58 -6.60 9.91
CA ILE A 80 2.08 -7.66 10.80
C ILE A 80 2.41 -9.04 10.23
N ILE A 81 2.23 -9.26 8.95
CA ILE A 81 2.55 -10.54 8.31
C ILE A 81 4.04 -10.81 8.37
N HIS A 82 4.89 -9.86 7.99
CA HIS A 82 6.34 -10.01 8.08
C HIS A 82 6.79 -10.38 9.50
N GLY A 83 6.29 -9.69 10.52
CA GLY A 83 6.66 -9.95 11.90
C GLY A 83 6.09 -11.25 12.48
N ARG A 84 4.80 -11.52 12.26
CA ARG A 84 4.09 -12.62 12.92
C ARG A 84 4.33 -13.97 12.25
N TYR A 85 4.24 -14.01 10.92
CA TYR A 85 4.28 -15.25 10.15
C TYR A 85 5.67 -15.56 9.61
N LEU A 86 6.38 -14.56 9.08
CA LEU A 86 7.70 -14.77 8.47
C LEU A 86 8.86 -14.57 9.44
N LYS A 87 8.62 -13.96 10.61
CA LYS A 87 9.65 -13.57 11.58
C LYS A 87 10.71 -12.62 11.01
N ASP A 88 10.37 -11.95 9.89
CA ASP A 88 11.20 -10.92 9.29
C ASP A 88 10.96 -9.58 10.00
N TYR A 89 11.59 -9.44 11.17
CA TYR A 89 11.42 -8.26 12.02
C TYR A 89 11.97 -6.97 11.39
N PRO A 90 13.08 -6.99 10.63
CA PRO A 90 13.55 -5.82 9.90
C PRO A 90 12.53 -5.32 8.87
N ALA A 91 11.96 -6.20 8.04
CA ALA A 91 10.93 -5.83 7.07
C ALA A 91 9.65 -5.34 7.75
N ALA A 92 9.22 -6.01 8.83
CA ALA A 92 8.07 -5.57 9.62
C ALA A 92 8.27 -4.15 10.19
N LYS A 93 9.45 -3.88 10.76
CA LYS A 93 9.78 -2.55 11.28
C LYS A 93 9.73 -1.49 10.20
N ALA A 94 10.30 -1.75 9.03
CA ALA A 94 10.28 -0.82 7.90
C ALA A 94 8.84 -0.49 7.44
N ASP A 95 7.97 -1.47 7.39
CA ASP A 95 6.56 -1.28 7.06
C ASP A 95 5.83 -0.43 8.12
N PHE A 96 6.07 -0.68 9.41
CA PHE A 96 5.49 0.16 10.48
C PHE A 96 6.07 1.58 10.50
N ASP A 97 7.35 1.75 10.21
CA ASP A 97 7.96 3.07 10.05
C ASP A 97 7.24 3.85 8.96
N ARG A 98 7.00 3.22 7.81
CA ARG A 98 6.29 3.87 6.71
C ARG A 98 4.83 4.18 7.04
N ALA A 99 4.13 3.27 7.74
CA ALA A 99 2.76 3.52 8.19
C ALA A 99 2.68 4.75 9.12
N ILE A 100 3.66 4.92 10.02
CA ILE A 100 3.75 6.05 10.96
C ILE A 100 4.13 7.35 10.25
N GLU A 101 5.06 7.31 9.29
CA GLU A 101 5.38 8.48 8.46
C GLU A 101 4.15 9.03 7.74
N ILE A 102 3.32 8.14 7.17
CA ILE A 102 2.10 8.50 6.47
C ILE A 102 1.04 9.01 7.44
N ASN A 103 0.86 8.32 8.56
CA ASN A 103 -0.11 8.69 9.59
C ASN A 103 0.52 8.68 10.99
N PRO A 104 1.04 9.82 11.49
CA PRO A 104 1.64 9.92 12.82
C PRO A 104 0.67 9.70 14.00
N LYS A 105 -0.63 9.55 13.72
CA LYS A 105 -1.65 9.23 14.73
C LYS A 105 -2.11 7.76 14.68
N TYR A 106 -1.41 6.91 13.93
CA TYR A 106 -1.80 5.51 13.79
C TYR A 106 -1.30 4.67 14.97
N ALA A 107 -2.10 4.61 16.04
CA ALA A 107 -1.77 3.94 17.30
C ALA A 107 -1.33 2.48 17.09
N ASP A 108 -2.06 1.70 16.24
CA ASP A 108 -1.74 0.30 15.98
C ASP A 108 -0.34 0.11 15.38
N ALA A 109 0.11 1.05 14.54
CA ALA A 109 1.44 0.96 13.93
C ALA A 109 2.55 1.16 14.97
N TYR A 110 2.38 2.08 15.91
CA TYR A 110 3.31 2.24 17.04
C TYR A 110 3.32 0.99 17.91
N TYR A 111 2.16 0.47 18.28
CA TYR A 111 2.05 -0.74 19.10
C TYR A 111 2.74 -1.94 18.43
N ASN A 112 2.51 -2.16 17.15
CA ASN A 112 3.12 -3.26 16.42
C ASN A 112 4.63 -3.07 16.23
N ARG A 113 5.09 -1.83 16.00
CA ARG A 113 6.52 -1.52 15.92
C ARG A 113 7.21 -1.72 17.27
N ALA A 114 6.56 -1.37 18.38
CA ALA A 114 7.08 -1.63 19.73
C ALA A 114 7.38 -3.11 19.95
N LYS A 115 6.44 -4.01 19.58
CA LYS A 115 6.63 -5.46 19.66
C LYS A 115 7.84 -5.91 18.85
N VAL A 116 8.00 -5.42 17.64
CA VAL A 116 9.11 -5.77 16.75
C VAL A 116 10.43 -5.20 17.29
N ARG A 117 10.48 -3.96 17.76
CA ARG A 117 11.66 -3.36 18.38
C ARG A 117 12.14 -4.16 19.58
N TYR A 118 11.22 -4.61 20.42
CA TYR A 118 11.56 -5.48 21.54
C TYR A 118 12.23 -6.80 21.08
N LEU A 119 11.70 -7.43 20.04
CA LEU A 119 12.29 -8.64 19.45
C LEU A 119 13.66 -8.39 18.82
N LEU A 120 13.87 -7.18 18.29
CA LEU A 120 15.16 -6.70 17.77
C LEU A 120 16.12 -6.21 18.88
N LYS A 121 15.76 -6.37 20.17
CA LYS A 121 16.54 -5.94 21.34
C LYS A 121 16.67 -4.42 21.51
N ASP A 122 15.84 -3.64 20.81
CA ASP A 122 15.68 -2.18 21.01
C ASP A 122 14.62 -1.93 22.10
N LYS A 123 14.99 -2.24 23.37
CA LYS A 123 14.10 -2.04 24.53
C LYS A 123 13.72 -0.55 24.70
N PRO A 124 14.62 0.43 24.60
CA PRO A 124 14.25 1.84 24.71
C PRO A 124 13.27 2.29 23.62
N GLY A 125 13.50 1.90 22.37
CA GLY A 125 12.60 2.22 21.27
C GLY A 125 11.23 1.56 21.44
N ALA A 126 11.16 0.34 21.96
CA ALA A 126 9.89 -0.34 22.25
C ALA A 126 9.10 0.39 23.35
N ILE A 127 9.75 0.85 24.42
CA ILE A 127 9.12 1.65 25.49
C ILE A 127 8.50 2.91 24.92
N ASN A 128 9.26 3.68 24.15
CA ASN A 128 8.78 4.92 23.53
C ASN A 128 7.56 4.69 22.63
N ASP A 129 7.58 3.63 21.84
CA ASP A 129 6.47 3.30 20.93
C ASP A 129 5.22 2.83 21.69
N TYR A 130 5.35 2.02 22.76
CA TYR A 130 4.20 1.66 23.59
C TYR A 130 3.59 2.85 24.31
N GLN A 131 4.42 3.78 24.81
CA GLN A 131 3.93 5.03 25.41
C GLN A 131 3.13 5.83 24.39
N LYS A 132 3.65 5.95 23.16
CA LYS A 132 2.95 6.69 22.09
C LYS A 132 1.66 6.00 21.68
N ALA A 133 1.64 4.68 21.55
CA ALA A 133 0.44 3.92 21.26
C ALA A 133 -0.62 4.11 22.37
N ALA A 134 -0.24 4.02 23.64
CA ALA A 134 -1.13 4.22 24.77
C ALA A 134 -1.75 5.64 24.78
N GLU A 135 -0.94 6.68 24.56
CA GLU A 135 -1.44 8.06 24.44
C GLU A 135 -2.52 8.18 23.35
N LEU A 136 -2.25 7.60 22.17
CA LEU A 136 -3.17 7.67 21.03
C LEU A 136 -4.44 6.86 21.29
N TYR A 137 -4.32 5.63 21.83
CA TYR A 137 -5.48 4.82 22.18
C TYR A 137 -6.37 5.49 23.23
N GLN A 138 -5.77 6.11 24.25
CA GLN A 138 -6.50 6.85 25.28
C GLN A 138 -7.28 8.01 24.67
N LYS A 139 -6.65 8.77 23.77
CA LYS A 139 -7.28 9.90 23.06
C LYS A 139 -8.44 9.45 22.18
N ASP A 140 -8.33 8.27 21.57
CA ASP A 140 -9.34 7.70 20.69
C ASP A 140 -10.43 6.92 21.46
N GLY A 141 -10.36 6.85 22.80
CA GLY A 141 -11.30 6.14 23.67
C GLY A 141 -11.20 4.61 23.57
N LYS A 142 -10.10 4.08 23.03
CA LYS A 142 -9.84 2.64 22.89
C LYS A 142 -9.26 2.05 24.17
N THR A 143 -10.12 1.84 25.17
CA THR A 143 -9.71 1.48 26.52
C THR A 143 -8.98 0.14 26.60
N GLU A 144 -9.42 -0.87 25.86
CA GLU A 144 -8.80 -2.21 25.86
C GLU A 144 -7.39 -2.16 25.27
N ASP A 145 -7.23 -1.52 24.09
CA ASP A 145 -5.94 -1.36 23.43
C ASP A 145 -4.97 -0.53 24.29
N TYR A 146 -5.48 0.51 24.98
CA TYR A 146 -4.71 1.29 25.94
C TYR A 146 -4.19 0.41 27.08
N GLN A 147 -5.06 -0.40 27.67
CA GLN A 147 -4.66 -1.27 28.77
C GLN A 147 -3.63 -2.31 28.34
N ASP A 148 -3.76 -2.85 27.13
CA ASP A 148 -2.79 -3.81 26.60
C ASP A 148 -1.43 -3.16 26.34
N ALA A 149 -1.41 -1.96 25.77
CA ALA A 149 -0.17 -1.17 25.61
C ALA A 149 0.50 -0.88 26.95
N MET A 150 -0.25 -0.45 27.95
CA MET A 150 0.26 -0.19 29.31
C MET A 150 0.80 -1.43 30.00
N LYS A 151 0.18 -2.59 29.82
CA LYS A 151 0.65 -3.87 30.34
C LYS A 151 2.01 -4.26 29.74
N HIS A 152 2.18 -4.07 28.42
CA HIS A 152 3.46 -4.30 27.77
C HIS A 152 4.53 -3.33 28.27
N LEU A 153 4.19 -2.05 28.40
CA LEU A 153 5.08 -1.01 28.93
C LEU A 153 5.58 -1.39 30.33
N GLN A 154 4.67 -1.72 31.25
CA GLN A 154 5.01 -2.11 32.62
C GLN A 154 5.99 -3.31 32.69
N ARG A 155 5.82 -4.30 31.79
CA ARG A 155 6.74 -5.45 31.72
C ARG A 155 8.14 -5.07 31.23
N LEU A 156 8.26 -4.02 30.45
CA LEU A 156 9.55 -3.56 29.94
C LEU A 156 10.29 -2.68 30.95
N GLU A 157 9.60 -2.05 31.87
CA GLU A 157 10.19 -1.18 32.90
C GLU A 157 10.67 -1.95 34.14
N GLN A 158 10.28 -3.21 34.25
CA GLN A 158 10.80 -4.17 35.26
C GLN A 158 12.14 -4.78 34.81
#